data_fbdb2540eb7ec90c7d4cca38e534709c
#
_entry.id   fbdb2540eb7ec90c7d4cca38e534709c
#
_cell.length_a   1.000
_cell.length_b   1.000
_cell.length_c   1.000
_cell.angle_alpha   90.00
_cell.angle_beta   90.00
_cell.angle_gamma   90.00
#
_symmetry.space_group_name_H-M   'P 1'
#
loop_
_entity.id
_entity.type
_entity.pdbx_description
1 polymer ?
#
loop_
_entity_poly.entity_id
_entity_poly.type
_entity_poly.pdbx_seq_one_letter_code
_entity_poly.pdbx_strand_id
1 'polypeptide(L)'
;MVCAAFFSIASMSSCEKEKMNSIPYDSTRGQLPTEEGAELAALDLSRAITLADSAFAHHFTGSTMTMLRYYNPITRTNESEVGSVWMYTSAIEACNSILESLKAMQKQVPELYAANYDRYVNTLASLYDNLEYYAGTYTLVSYTQTRQWTVYSVNRANDKGSADVSGVLNVYDDQEWIIRELVRSYKITGNRDYLAKAEYLTDYVLDGWDCTPDANGDEKGGITWGPGYVTKHSCSNGPIITPLVELYEIYRGKADEITYRKVDLNGKRYEVTQKKADYYLDFAKKVYAWQKKYLKNGDGVYYDLIGADGNNPAYETVDGTTYRKGLALTSPSGRSYSYNSGGMLSGSADLYRVTRIGSYLNDTKELTDNSFRVFATKDSPLEGYYGYAVDGFNPWFNDVLMTGYAASAGFTPTATTALDTFQKNLDYAWANFMKGGTLPVNLLVGWSQTASNNKIEAMFSFAYASEYAMLANVQRKVTE
;
A
#
# COMPACT_ATOMS: atom_id res chain seq x y z
N MET A 1 0.66 -54.46 -5.32
CA MET A 1 -0.68 -54.05 -4.88
C MET A 1 -0.52 -52.72 -4.17
N VAL A 2 -0.72 -51.62 -4.91
CA VAL A 2 -0.60 -50.27 -4.40
C VAL A 2 -2.03 -49.72 -4.31
N CYS A 3 -2.50 -49.49 -3.10
CA CYS A 3 -3.78 -48.81 -2.87
C CYS A 3 -3.58 -47.33 -3.07
N ALA A 4 -4.10 -46.79 -4.16
CA ALA A 4 -4.29 -45.36 -4.35
C ALA A 4 -5.55 -44.94 -3.61
N ALA A 5 -5.41 -44.14 -2.57
CA ALA A 5 -6.52 -43.45 -1.90
C ALA A 5 -6.88 -42.23 -2.73
N PHE A 6 -7.99 -42.29 -3.45
CA PHE A 6 -8.64 -41.13 -4.05
C PHE A 6 -9.31 -40.33 -2.95
N PHE A 7 -8.78 -39.15 -2.64
CA PHE A 7 -9.55 -38.13 -1.93
C PHE A 7 -10.54 -37.52 -2.92
N SER A 8 -11.79 -37.82 -2.75
CA SER A 8 -12.93 -37.22 -3.42
C SER A 8 -13.06 -35.77 -2.92
N ILE A 9 -12.73 -34.83 -3.79
CA ILE A 9 -13.12 -33.43 -3.61
C ILE A 9 -14.65 -33.42 -3.81
N ALA A 10 -15.37 -33.27 -2.71
CA ALA A 10 -16.79 -32.98 -2.75
C ALA A 10 -16.97 -31.62 -3.43
N SER A 11 -17.41 -31.64 -4.67
CA SER A 11 -17.89 -30.47 -5.38
C SER A 11 -19.13 -29.96 -4.63
N MET A 12 -18.99 -28.94 -3.82
CA MET A 12 -20.12 -28.13 -3.37
C MET A 12 -20.64 -27.31 -4.56
N SER A 13 -21.33 -27.99 -5.45
CA SER A 13 -22.24 -27.38 -6.40
C SER A 13 -23.60 -27.30 -5.71
N SER A 14 -23.76 -26.29 -4.88
CA SER A 14 -25.05 -25.83 -4.46
C SER A 14 -25.06 -24.34 -4.76
N CYS A 15 -25.59 -24.01 -5.92
CA CYS A 15 -26.07 -22.68 -6.24
C CYS A 15 -27.42 -22.49 -5.51
N GLU A 16 -27.41 -22.57 -4.19
CA GLU A 16 -28.43 -21.90 -3.41
C GLU A 16 -28.13 -20.40 -3.53
N LYS A 17 -29.09 -19.66 -4.12
CA LYS A 17 -29.16 -18.22 -3.96
C LYS A 17 -29.25 -17.99 -2.45
N GLU A 18 -28.09 -17.81 -1.80
CA GLU A 18 -28.08 -17.22 -0.48
C GLU A 18 -28.88 -15.93 -0.61
N LYS A 19 -30.07 -15.92 0.00
CA LYS A 19 -30.80 -14.68 0.21
C LYS A 19 -29.82 -13.83 1.00
N MET A 20 -29.19 -12.87 0.32
CA MET A 20 -28.52 -11.79 1.02
C MET A 20 -29.59 -11.15 1.89
N ASN A 21 -29.63 -11.56 3.14
CA ASN A 21 -30.20 -10.71 4.15
C ASN A 21 -29.33 -9.47 4.08
N SER A 22 -29.89 -8.40 3.55
CA SER A 22 -29.29 -7.08 3.69
C SER A 22 -29.10 -6.91 5.18
N ILE A 23 -27.83 -7.11 5.64
CA ILE A 23 -27.52 -6.86 7.05
C ILE A 23 -27.86 -5.40 7.25
N PRO A 24 -28.84 -5.05 8.11
CA PRO A 24 -29.22 -3.67 8.30
C PRO A 24 -27.98 -2.85 8.62
N TYR A 25 -27.84 -1.69 8.03
CA TYR A 25 -26.79 -0.75 8.38
C TYR A 25 -26.89 -0.47 9.88
N ASP A 26 -25.95 -1.02 10.63
CA ASP A 26 -25.84 -0.79 12.06
C ASP A 26 -24.76 0.27 12.30
N SER A 27 -25.19 1.46 12.69
CA SER A 27 -24.31 2.57 13.06
C SER A 27 -23.44 2.27 14.30
N THR A 28 -23.69 1.15 14.98
CA THR A 28 -22.90 0.70 16.15
C THR A 28 -21.81 -0.30 15.79
N ARG A 29 -21.64 -0.66 14.52
CA ARG A 29 -20.62 -1.61 14.02
C ARG A 29 -19.17 -1.22 14.29
N GLY A 30 -18.85 -0.29 15.04
CA GLY A 30 -17.52 -0.01 15.58
C GLY A 30 -17.42 -0.21 17.06
N GLN A 31 -18.47 -0.67 17.73
CA GLN A 31 -18.55 -0.58 19.18
C GLN A 31 -18.45 -1.91 19.95
N LEU A 32 -18.85 -3.04 19.40
CA LEU A 32 -18.65 -4.37 20.04
C LEU A 32 -18.87 -5.49 19.01
N PRO A 33 -18.12 -6.62 19.08
CA PRO A 33 -18.45 -7.78 18.30
C PRO A 33 -19.66 -8.49 18.91
N THR A 34 -20.59 -8.69 18.06
CA THR A 34 -21.60 -9.73 18.24
C THR A 34 -21.05 -11.04 17.68
N GLU A 35 -21.64 -12.17 17.97
CA GLU A 35 -21.35 -13.44 17.26
C GLU A 35 -21.40 -13.23 15.73
N GLU A 36 -22.31 -12.39 15.25
CA GLU A 36 -22.40 -11.97 13.84
C GLU A 36 -21.13 -11.31 13.32
N GLY A 37 -20.42 -10.48 14.11
CA GLY A 37 -19.17 -9.84 13.71
C GLY A 37 -18.03 -10.84 13.52
N ALA A 38 -17.95 -11.87 14.35
CA ALA A 38 -16.95 -12.94 14.23
C ALA A 38 -17.22 -13.86 13.02
N GLU A 39 -18.48 -14.17 12.76
CA GLU A 39 -18.89 -14.94 11.59
C GLU A 39 -18.63 -14.17 10.29
N LEU A 40 -18.95 -12.89 10.24
CA LEU A 40 -18.67 -12.03 9.09
C LEU A 40 -17.17 -11.89 8.85
N ALA A 41 -16.36 -11.73 9.90
CA ALA A 41 -14.91 -11.68 9.79
C ALA A 41 -14.31 -12.98 9.22
N ALA A 42 -14.84 -14.14 9.65
CA ALA A 42 -14.43 -15.44 9.11
C ALA A 42 -14.82 -15.60 7.63
N LEU A 43 -16.02 -15.12 7.26
CA LEU A 43 -16.49 -15.13 5.88
C LEU A 43 -15.64 -14.22 4.98
N ASP A 44 -15.34 -13.01 5.44
CA ASP A 44 -14.50 -12.07 4.70
C ASP A 44 -13.09 -12.62 4.50
N LEU A 45 -12.49 -13.23 5.52
CA LEU A 45 -11.18 -13.88 5.38
C LEU A 45 -11.22 -15.04 4.38
N SER A 46 -12.28 -15.84 4.37
CA SER A 46 -12.47 -16.92 3.38
C SER A 46 -12.60 -16.37 1.95
N ARG A 47 -13.31 -15.25 1.78
CA ARG A 47 -13.44 -14.55 0.50
C ARG A 47 -12.11 -13.96 0.03
N ALA A 48 -11.35 -13.34 0.95
CA ALA A 48 -10.01 -12.84 0.67
C ALA A 48 -9.11 -13.95 0.12
N ILE A 49 -9.07 -15.10 0.78
CA ILE A 49 -8.30 -16.26 0.35
C ILE A 49 -8.74 -16.73 -1.04
N THR A 50 -10.06 -16.82 -1.27
CA THR A 50 -10.62 -17.26 -2.57
C THR A 50 -10.19 -16.31 -3.70
N LEU A 51 -10.26 -14.99 -3.50
CA LEU A 51 -9.86 -14.01 -4.50
C LEU A 51 -8.36 -14.04 -4.76
N ALA A 52 -7.54 -14.11 -3.70
CA ALA A 52 -6.09 -14.17 -3.84
C ALA A 52 -5.63 -15.45 -4.55
N ASP A 53 -6.17 -16.61 -4.19
CA ASP A 53 -5.84 -17.88 -4.84
C ASP A 53 -6.22 -17.87 -6.32
N SER A 54 -7.39 -17.31 -6.65
CA SER A 54 -7.80 -17.11 -8.05
C SER A 54 -6.88 -16.13 -8.78
N ALA A 55 -6.49 -15.03 -8.15
CA ALA A 55 -5.57 -14.05 -8.74
C ALA A 55 -4.21 -14.68 -9.02
N PHE A 56 -3.66 -15.49 -8.09
CA PHE A 56 -2.44 -16.25 -8.34
C PHE A 56 -2.59 -17.24 -9.50
N ALA A 57 -3.69 -17.99 -9.52
CA ALA A 57 -3.93 -18.99 -10.58
C ALA A 57 -4.10 -18.36 -11.97
N HIS A 58 -4.67 -17.15 -12.04
CA HIS A 58 -4.96 -16.50 -13.32
C HIS A 58 -3.85 -15.58 -13.81
N HIS A 59 -3.16 -14.88 -12.92
CA HIS A 59 -2.20 -13.86 -13.32
C HIS A 59 -0.74 -14.30 -13.25
N PHE A 60 -0.39 -15.34 -12.48
CA PHE A 60 0.99 -15.76 -12.37
C PHE A 60 1.31 -16.94 -13.27
N THR A 61 2.49 -16.91 -13.88
CA THR A 61 2.94 -17.97 -14.79
C THR A 61 4.38 -18.37 -14.56
N GLY A 62 4.66 -19.65 -14.74
CA GLY A 62 6.00 -20.24 -14.64
C GLY A 62 6.58 -20.28 -13.23
N SER A 63 7.74 -20.92 -13.10
CA SER A 63 8.48 -21.02 -11.83
C SER A 63 9.08 -19.68 -11.37
N THR A 64 9.18 -18.72 -12.28
CA THR A 64 9.69 -17.35 -12.01
C THR A 64 8.61 -16.39 -11.54
N MET A 65 7.40 -16.88 -11.28
CA MET A 65 6.26 -16.08 -10.84
C MET A 65 6.12 -14.79 -11.64
N THR A 66 6.08 -14.88 -12.98
CA THR A 66 5.85 -13.72 -13.83
C THR A 66 4.39 -13.32 -13.75
N MET A 67 4.11 -12.11 -13.29
CA MET A 67 2.75 -11.57 -13.25
C MET A 67 2.32 -11.08 -14.62
N LEU A 68 1.29 -11.66 -15.20
CA LEU A 68 0.58 -11.12 -16.35
C LEU A 68 -0.43 -10.08 -15.89
N ARG A 69 -0.37 -8.89 -16.50
CA ARG A 69 -1.14 -7.74 -16.06
C ARG A 69 -2.64 -7.97 -16.13
N TYR A 70 -3.12 -8.53 -17.26
CA TYR A 70 -4.55 -8.63 -17.53
C TYR A 70 -5.03 -10.08 -17.66
N TYR A 71 -6.19 -10.35 -17.06
CA TYR A 71 -6.97 -11.57 -17.25
C TYR A 71 -8.42 -11.22 -17.60
N ASN A 72 -9.02 -11.96 -18.51
CA ASN A 72 -10.44 -11.84 -18.86
C ASN A 72 -11.20 -13.08 -18.40
N PRO A 73 -12.04 -13.02 -17.36
CA PRO A 73 -12.74 -14.19 -16.81
C PRO A 73 -13.87 -14.69 -17.72
N ILE A 74 -14.31 -13.89 -18.71
CA ILE A 74 -15.37 -14.28 -19.67
C ILE A 74 -14.78 -15.15 -20.76
N THR A 75 -13.66 -14.72 -21.35
CA THR A 75 -12.96 -15.47 -22.40
C THR A 75 -11.94 -16.47 -21.83
N ARG A 76 -11.58 -16.33 -20.55
CA ARG A 76 -10.56 -17.12 -19.85
C ARG A 76 -9.18 -16.98 -20.48
N THR A 77 -8.81 -15.79 -20.86
CA THR A 77 -7.54 -15.49 -21.55
C THR A 77 -6.76 -14.42 -20.82
N ASN A 78 -5.43 -14.53 -20.89
CA ASN A 78 -4.50 -13.49 -20.45
C ASN A 78 -3.98 -12.69 -21.64
N GLU A 79 -3.59 -11.43 -21.40
CA GLU A 79 -2.70 -10.70 -22.28
C GLU A 79 -1.23 -10.95 -21.89
N SER A 80 -0.32 -10.74 -22.83
CA SER A 80 1.12 -11.02 -22.60
C SER A 80 1.86 -9.90 -21.87
N GLU A 81 1.19 -8.79 -21.57
CA GLU A 81 1.78 -7.66 -20.83
C GLU A 81 2.14 -8.10 -19.41
N VAL A 82 3.39 -7.82 -19.01
CA VAL A 82 3.91 -8.14 -17.69
C VAL A 82 3.66 -6.95 -16.75
N GLY A 83 3.24 -7.24 -15.53
CA GLY A 83 3.01 -6.22 -14.50
C GLY A 83 4.30 -5.49 -14.11
N SER A 84 4.18 -4.20 -13.80
CA SER A 84 5.25 -3.43 -13.18
C SER A 84 5.56 -3.92 -11.76
N VAL A 85 6.65 -3.45 -11.17
CA VAL A 85 7.01 -3.79 -9.78
C VAL A 85 5.92 -3.35 -8.79
N TRP A 86 5.30 -2.20 -9.01
CA TRP A 86 4.17 -1.74 -8.21
C TRP A 86 2.97 -2.70 -8.27
N MET A 87 2.58 -3.13 -9.49
CA MET A 87 1.52 -4.13 -9.66
C MET A 87 1.89 -5.46 -8.98
N TYR A 88 3.15 -5.89 -9.11
CA TYR A 88 3.66 -7.11 -8.46
C TYR A 88 3.58 -7.02 -6.93
N THR A 89 3.86 -5.85 -6.36
CA THR A 89 3.79 -5.60 -4.91
C THR A 89 2.39 -5.76 -4.34
N SER A 90 1.33 -5.54 -5.12
CA SER A 90 -0.05 -5.78 -4.67
C SER A 90 -0.32 -7.25 -4.29
N ALA A 91 0.37 -8.19 -4.91
CA ALA A 91 0.28 -9.61 -4.52
C ALA A 91 0.93 -9.87 -3.16
N ILE A 92 2.03 -9.18 -2.85
CA ILE A 92 2.68 -9.22 -1.53
C ILE A 92 1.76 -8.60 -0.48
N GLU A 93 1.13 -7.47 -0.80
CA GLU A 93 0.14 -6.78 0.04
C GLU A 93 -1.03 -7.69 0.42
N ALA A 94 -1.63 -8.37 -0.56
CA ALA A 94 -2.72 -9.30 -0.32
C ALA A 94 -2.28 -10.49 0.56
N CYS A 95 -1.08 -11.05 0.33
CA CYS A 95 -0.51 -12.09 1.18
C CYS A 95 -0.35 -11.62 2.63
N ASN A 96 0.21 -10.43 2.84
CA ASN A 96 0.39 -9.87 4.18
C ASN A 96 -0.96 -9.60 4.86
N SER A 97 -1.95 -9.05 4.16
CA SER A 97 -3.28 -8.77 4.69
C SER A 97 -3.98 -10.06 5.14
N ILE A 98 -3.89 -11.12 4.33
CA ILE A 98 -4.43 -12.45 4.66
C ILE A 98 -3.68 -13.07 5.86
N LEU A 99 -2.34 -13.02 5.87
CA LEU A 99 -1.52 -13.57 6.95
C LEU A 99 -1.76 -12.85 8.29
N GLU A 100 -1.88 -11.53 8.29
CA GLU A 100 -2.23 -10.75 9.48
C GLU A 100 -3.59 -11.18 10.04
N SER A 101 -4.59 -11.34 9.17
CA SER A 101 -5.93 -11.76 9.57
C SER A 101 -5.97 -13.21 10.03
N LEU A 102 -5.30 -14.13 9.35
CA LEU A 102 -5.16 -15.52 9.78
C LEU A 102 -4.52 -15.61 11.18
N LYS A 103 -3.41 -14.89 11.40
CA LYS A 103 -2.70 -14.87 12.69
C LYS A 103 -3.57 -14.27 13.79
N ALA A 104 -4.27 -13.18 13.49
CA ALA A 104 -5.15 -12.51 14.41
C ALA A 104 -6.37 -13.34 14.79
N MET A 105 -6.90 -14.12 13.89
CA MET A 105 -8.10 -14.95 14.05
C MET A 105 -7.79 -16.44 14.28
N GLN A 106 -6.54 -16.80 14.58
CA GLN A 106 -6.12 -18.21 14.71
C GLN A 106 -7.02 -19.04 15.64
N LYS A 107 -7.52 -18.45 16.71
CA LYS A 107 -8.40 -19.14 17.68
C LYS A 107 -9.85 -19.25 17.21
N GLN A 108 -10.32 -18.30 16.42
CA GLN A 108 -11.68 -18.25 15.90
C GLN A 108 -11.85 -19.13 14.66
N VAL A 109 -10.81 -19.24 13.82
CA VAL A 109 -10.84 -20.00 12.55
C VAL A 109 -9.65 -20.98 12.47
N PRO A 110 -9.48 -21.91 13.42
CA PRO A 110 -8.27 -22.76 13.51
C PRO A 110 -8.05 -23.63 12.27
N GLU A 111 -9.11 -24.11 11.65
CA GLU A 111 -9.02 -24.94 10.42
C GLU A 111 -8.55 -24.08 9.21
N LEU A 112 -9.10 -22.90 9.06
CA LEU A 112 -8.69 -21.97 7.99
C LEU A 112 -7.24 -21.52 8.18
N TYR A 113 -6.84 -21.27 9.44
CA TYR A 113 -5.45 -20.96 9.78
C TYR A 113 -4.52 -22.13 9.42
N ALA A 114 -4.82 -23.34 9.88
CA ALA A 114 -3.99 -24.51 9.64
C ALA A 114 -3.86 -24.87 8.14
N ALA A 115 -4.92 -24.64 7.37
CA ALA A 115 -4.90 -24.91 5.92
C ALA A 115 -4.11 -23.87 5.12
N ASN A 116 -3.98 -22.64 5.61
CA ASN A 116 -3.53 -21.52 4.77
C ASN A 116 -2.28 -20.79 5.27
N TYR A 117 -2.01 -20.72 6.58
CA TYR A 117 -0.97 -19.84 7.09
C TYR A 117 0.41 -20.16 6.50
N ASP A 118 0.88 -21.40 6.61
CA ASP A 118 2.19 -21.81 6.11
C ASP A 118 2.28 -21.71 4.58
N ARG A 119 1.18 -22.00 3.89
CA ARG A 119 1.09 -21.85 2.44
C ARG A 119 1.29 -20.42 2.00
N TYR A 120 0.65 -19.43 2.66
CA TYR A 120 0.83 -18.02 2.35
C TYR A 120 2.21 -17.49 2.77
N VAL A 121 2.79 -18.00 3.86
CA VAL A 121 4.19 -17.68 4.24
C VAL A 121 5.15 -18.15 3.14
N ASN A 122 4.97 -19.34 2.60
CA ASN A 122 5.79 -19.86 1.51
C ASN A 122 5.56 -19.09 0.19
N THR A 123 4.32 -18.73 -0.11
CA THR A 123 3.99 -17.87 -1.27
C THR A 123 4.65 -16.51 -1.15
N LEU A 124 4.61 -15.88 0.04
CA LEU A 124 5.25 -14.62 0.33
C LEU A 124 6.78 -14.69 0.12
N ALA A 125 7.43 -15.75 0.60
CA ALA A 125 8.86 -15.96 0.40
C ALA A 125 9.20 -16.10 -1.10
N SER A 126 8.38 -16.82 -1.86
CA SER A 126 8.53 -16.98 -3.30
C SER A 126 8.32 -15.66 -4.05
N LEU A 127 7.38 -14.82 -3.62
CA LEU A 127 7.18 -13.49 -4.19
C LEU A 127 8.40 -12.61 -3.99
N TYR A 128 8.99 -12.56 -2.80
CA TYR A 128 10.20 -11.77 -2.54
C TYR A 128 11.42 -12.31 -3.29
N ASP A 129 11.58 -13.63 -3.41
CA ASP A 129 12.66 -14.22 -4.21
C ASP A 129 12.54 -13.84 -5.69
N ASN A 130 11.32 -13.77 -6.22
CA ASN A 130 11.07 -13.40 -7.61
C ASN A 130 10.92 -11.88 -7.84
N LEU A 131 10.76 -11.08 -6.79
CA LEU A 131 10.87 -9.62 -6.86
C LEU A 131 12.25 -9.17 -7.35
N GLU A 132 13.29 -9.99 -7.11
CA GLU A 132 14.66 -9.72 -7.57
C GLU A 132 14.82 -9.64 -9.11
N TYR A 133 13.81 -10.05 -9.89
CA TYR A 133 13.77 -9.77 -11.34
C TYR A 133 13.54 -8.28 -11.66
N TYR A 134 13.07 -7.50 -10.70
CA TYR A 134 12.95 -6.04 -10.83
C TYR A 134 14.17 -5.31 -10.23
N ALA A 135 15.07 -6.03 -9.54
CA ALA A 135 16.24 -5.44 -8.89
C ALA A 135 17.33 -5.08 -9.89
N GLY A 136 18.02 -3.98 -9.63
CA GLY A 136 19.19 -3.53 -10.36
C GLY A 136 20.07 -2.64 -9.51
N THR A 137 21.29 -2.42 -9.97
CA THR A 137 22.29 -1.64 -9.22
C THR A 137 22.78 -0.46 -10.04
N TYR A 138 22.83 0.72 -9.41
CA TYR A 138 23.34 1.94 -10.06
C TYR A 138 23.98 2.87 -9.04
N THR A 139 24.73 3.87 -9.54
CA THR A 139 25.32 4.91 -8.70
C THR A 139 24.44 6.15 -8.73
N LEU A 140 24.00 6.59 -7.55
CA LEU A 140 23.19 7.80 -7.35
C LEU A 140 24.03 8.92 -6.76
N VAL A 141 23.94 10.11 -7.35
CA VAL A 141 24.37 11.39 -6.76
C VAL A 141 23.14 12.01 -6.10
N SER A 142 23.09 11.99 -4.77
CA SER A 142 22.01 12.58 -3.99
C SER A 142 22.36 13.98 -3.48
N TYR A 143 21.53 14.55 -2.62
CA TYR A 143 21.79 15.84 -1.96
C TYR A 143 22.99 15.79 -1.02
N THR A 144 23.35 14.59 -0.52
CA THR A 144 24.33 14.43 0.56
C THR A 144 25.54 13.59 0.20
N GLN A 145 25.44 12.72 -0.82
CA GLN A 145 26.49 11.74 -1.15
C GLN A 145 26.37 11.20 -2.57
N THR A 146 27.42 10.52 -3.01
CA THR A 146 27.40 9.61 -4.15
C THR A 146 27.53 8.19 -3.62
N ARG A 147 26.54 7.34 -3.90
CA ARG A 147 26.49 5.97 -3.37
C ARG A 147 25.90 5.01 -4.41
N GLN A 148 26.40 3.77 -4.40
CA GLN A 148 25.82 2.68 -5.17
C GLN A 148 24.66 2.06 -4.41
N TRP A 149 23.52 1.88 -5.11
CA TRP A 149 22.30 1.33 -4.57
C TRP A 149 21.80 0.17 -5.41
N THR A 150 21.31 -0.89 -4.77
CA THR A 150 20.55 -1.97 -5.41
C THR A 150 19.07 -1.82 -5.03
N VAL A 151 18.26 -1.41 -6.00
CA VAL A 151 16.86 -1.02 -5.83
C VAL A 151 15.99 -1.62 -6.92
N TYR A 152 14.71 -1.35 -6.92
CA TYR A 152 13.77 -1.97 -7.85
C TYR A 152 13.35 -1.02 -8.98
N SER A 153 13.41 -1.54 -10.19
CA SER A 153 12.93 -0.87 -11.41
C SER A 153 11.41 -1.01 -11.54
N VAL A 154 10.80 -0.07 -12.24
CA VAL A 154 9.41 -0.21 -12.71
C VAL A 154 9.24 -1.48 -13.55
N ASN A 155 10.23 -1.82 -14.38
CA ASN A 155 10.15 -2.91 -15.36
C ASN A 155 10.90 -4.16 -14.90
N ARG A 156 10.29 -5.33 -15.17
CA ARG A 156 10.88 -6.63 -14.94
C ARG A 156 11.97 -6.95 -15.96
N ALA A 157 13.12 -7.45 -15.49
CA ALA A 157 14.18 -7.98 -16.34
C ALA A 157 14.05 -9.50 -16.57
N ASN A 158 14.88 -10.03 -17.47
CA ASN A 158 14.93 -11.47 -17.73
C ASN A 158 15.70 -12.25 -16.66
N ASP A 159 16.69 -11.61 -16.03
CA ASP A 159 17.53 -12.20 -15.00
C ASP A 159 17.45 -11.40 -13.71
N LYS A 160 17.51 -12.08 -12.56
CA LYS A 160 17.49 -11.44 -11.23
C LYS A 160 18.68 -10.50 -11.09
N GLY A 161 18.44 -9.31 -10.53
CA GLY A 161 19.46 -8.30 -10.28
C GLY A 161 19.95 -7.53 -11.51
N SER A 162 19.34 -7.75 -12.70
CA SER A 162 19.78 -7.15 -13.95
C SER A 162 18.86 -6.05 -14.49
N ALA A 163 17.87 -5.62 -13.72
CA ALA A 163 16.95 -4.56 -14.17
C ALA A 163 17.67 -3.22 -14.32
N ASP A 164 17.28 -2.45 -15.33
CA ASP A 164 17.72 -1.06 -15.45
C ASP A 164 16.96 -0.18 -14.47
N VAL A 165 17.68 0.37 -13.50
CA VAL A 165 17.15 1.26 -12.45
C VAL A 165 17.64 2.70 -12.62
N SER A 166 18.14 3.06 -13.80
CA SER A 166 18.65 4.40 -14.09
C SER A 166 17.54 5.39 -14.46
N GLY A 167 17.79 6.66 -14.22
CA GLY A 167 16.93 7.76 -14.65
C GLY A 167 15.50 7.65 -14.12
N VAL A 168 14.54 7.56 -15.05
CA VAL A 168 13.09 7.52 -14.77
C VAL A 168 12.54 6.11 -14.56
N LEU A 169 13.38 5.07 -14.71
CA LEU A 169 12.99 3.67 -14.54
C LEU A 169 12.95 3.22 -13.07
N ASN A 170 13.28 4.11 -12.17
CA ASN A 170 13.27 3.91 -10.72
C ASN A 170 12.56 5.09 -10.08
N VAL A 171 11.51 4.80 -9.33
CA VAL A 171 10.71 5.77 -8.59
C VAL A 171 10.72 5.44 -7.11
N TYR A 172 10.67 6.47 -6.25
CA TYR A 172 10.74 6.27 -4.80
C TYR A 172 9.48 5.64 -4.23
N ASP A 173 8.31 5.95 -4.79
CA ASP A 173 7.03 5.37 -4.32
C ASP A 173 6.97 3.85 -4.50
N ASP A 174 7.50 3.29 -5.59
CA ASP A 174 7.61 1.83 -5.75
C ASP A 174 8.41 1.19 -4.61
N GLN A 175 9.52 1.84 -4.20
CA GLN A 175 10.30 1.37 -3.05
C GLN A 175 9.51 1.50 -1.74
N GLU A 176 8.74 2.58 -1.55
CA GLU A 176 7.95 2.83 -0.35
C GLU A 176 6.86 1.78 -0.16
N TRP A 177 6.18 1.38 -1.24
CA TRP A 177 5.21 0.28 -1.18
C TRP A 177 5.87 -1.05 -0.80
N ILE A 178 7.06 -1.33 -1.35
CA ILE A 178 7.84 -2.52 -0.98
C ILE A 178 8.31 -2.45 0.48
N ILE A 179 8.79 -1.30 0.97
CA ILE A 179 9.18 -1.08 2.37
C ILE A 179 8.01 -1.39 3.30
N ARG A 180 6.82 -0.85 3.00
CA ARG A 180 5.60 -1.11 3.78
C ARG A 180 5.35 -2.61 3.91
N GLU A 181 5.42 -3.33 2.81
CA GLU A 181 5.16 -4.76 2.81
C GLU A 181 6.26 -5.57 3.51
N LEU A 182 7.53 -5.18 3.36
CA LEU A 182 8.66 -5.82 4.06
C LEU A 182 8.55 -5.67 5.59
N VAL A 183 8.17 -4.49 6.09
CA VAL A 183 7.97 -4.28 7.53
C VAL A 183 6.81 -5.13 8.05
N ARG A 184 5.70 -5.19 7.32
CA ARG A 184 4.55 -6.07 7.63
C ARG A 184 4.98 -7.53 7.66
N SER A 185 5.70 -7.99 6.63
CA SER A 185 6.21 -9.37 6.53
C SER A 185 7.13 -9.73 7.69
N TYR A 186 8.00 -8.81 8.11
CA TYR A 186 8.83 -9.00 9.31
C TYR A 186 7.96 -9.15 10.58
N LYS A 187 6.96 -8.30 10.78
CA LYS A 187 6.06 -8.36 11.96
C LYS A 187 5.25 -9.66 11.98
N ILE A 188 4.89 -10.19 10.82
CA ILE A 188 4.14 -11.45 10.70
C ILE A 188 5.04 -12.65 10.98
N THR A 189 6.20 -12.74 10.32
CA THR A 189 7.05 -13.93 10.26
C THR A 189 8.21 -13.93 11.24
N GLY A 190 8.67 -12.75 11.67
CA GLY A 190 9.91 -12.58 12.43
C GLY A 190 11.20 -12.71 11.60
N ASN A 191 11.08 -12.86 10.27
CA ASN A 191 12.27 -13.01 9.40
C ASN A 191 13.02 -11.67 9.31
N ARG A 192 14.26 -11.68 9.81
CA ARG A 192 15.11 -10.49 9.89
C ARG A 192 15.63 -9.99 8.54
N ASP A 193 15.63 -10.84 7.51
CA ASP A 193 16.04 -10.41 6.17
C ASP A 193 15.04 -9.40 5.59
N TYR A 194 13.73 -9.57 5.87
CA TYR A 194 12.73 -8.57 5.50
C TYR A 194 12.97 -7.22 6.19
N LEU A 195 13.30 -7.23 7.49
CA LEU A 195 13.62 -6.00 8.21
C LEU A 195 14.88 -5.33 7.64
N ALA A 196 15.94 -6.09 7.41
CA ALA A 196 17.19 -5.57 6.87
C ALA A 196 17.01 -4.95 5.47
N LYS A 197 16.19 -5.59 4.61
CA LYS A 197 15.88 -5.04 3.28
C LYS A 197 14.98 -3.80 3.39
N ALA A 198 14.00 -3.79 4.31
CA ALA A 198 13.17 -2.61 4.57
C ALA A 198 14.01 -1.42 5.01
N GLU A 199 14.94 -1.61 5.96
CA GLU A 199 15.84 -0.55 6.41
C GLU A 199 16.74 -0.04 5.30
N TYR A 200 17.29 -0.93 4.48
CA TYR A 200 18.14 -0.56 3.34
C TYR A 200 17.38 0.29 2.31
N LEU A 201 16.16 -0.10 1.96
CA LEU A 201 15.33 0.69 1.04
C LEU A 201 14.85 1.99 1.67
N THR A 202 14.57 1.99 2.98
CA THR A 202 14.22 3.22 3.73
C THR A 202 15.38 4.22 3.68
N ASP A 203 16.62 3.75 3.88
CA ASP A 203 17.83 4.57 3.78
C ASP A 203 17.96 5.20 2.37
N TYR A 204 17.68 4.40 1.33
CA TYR A 204 17.64 4.87 -0.05
C TYR A 204 16.58 5.95 -0.29
N VAL A 205 15.37 5.74 0.15
CA VAL A 205 14.25 6.69 -0.03
C VAL A 205 14.53 7.99 0.73
N LEU A 206 15.03 7.89 1.98
CA LEU A 206 15.33 9.07 2.80
C LEU A 206 16.60 9.82 2.33
N ASP A 207 17.53 9.17 1.61
CA ASP A 207 18.61 9.85 0.89
C ASP A 207 18.08 10.74 -0.25
N GLY A 208 16.84 10.48 -0.71
CA GLY A 208 16.07 11.33 -1.64
C GLY A 208 15.37 12.53 -1.01
N TRP A 209 15.42 12.69 0.30
CA TRP A 209 14.88 13.86 1.00
C TRP A 209 15.71 15.11 0.73
N ASP A 210 15.09 16.19 0.28
CA ASP A 210 15.77 17.47 0.01
C ASP A 210 16.12 18.19 1.32
N CYS A 211 17.23 17.82 1.90
CA CYS A 211 17.76 18.44 3.13
C CYS A 211 18.56 19.71 2.88
N THR A 212 18.55 20.28 1.65
CA THR A 212 19.22 21.56 1.38
C THR A 212 18.46 22.71 2.00
N PRO A 213 19.15 23.75 2.52
CA PRO A 213 18.49 24.85 3.18
C PRO A 213 17.72 25.75 2.20
N ASP A 214 16.59 26.25 2.65
CA ASP A 214 15.86 27.36 2.01
C ASP A 214 16.43 28.72 2.46
N ALA A 215 15.76 29.81 2.07
CA ALA A 215 16.18 31.18 2.42
C ALA A 215 16.11 31.48 3.93
N ASN A 216 15.33 30.71 4.70
CA ASN A 216 15.18 30.86 6.15
C ASN A 216 16.15 29.94 6.92
N GLY A 217 16.83 29.04 6.22
CA GLY A 217 17.70 28.03 6.81
C GLY A 217 17.01 26.72 7.19
N ASP A 218 15.74 26.57 6.85
CA ASP A 218 14.98 25.32 7.03
C ASP A 218 15.27 24.35 5.85
N GLU A 219 15.17 23.05 6.09
CA GLU A 219 15.25 22.07 5.01
C GLU A 219 14.08 22.29 4.02
N LYS A 220 14.36 22.36 2.72
CA LYS A 220 13.33 22.48 1.67
C LYS A 220 12.34 21.32 1.73
N GLY A 221 12.83 20.15 2.06
CA GLY A 221 12.03 18.96 2.32
C GLY A 221 11.37 18.36 1.09
N GLY A 222 10.69 17.24 1.32
CA GLY A 222 10.00 16.47 0.31
C GLY A 222 10.91 15.60 -0.55
N ILE A 223 10.37 14.46 -0.95
CA ILE A 223 10.99 13.45 -1.81
C ILE A 223 10.43 13.62 -3.21
N THR A 224 11.28 13.60 -4.23
CA THR A 224 10.84 13.64 -5.64
C THR A 224 10.18 12.31 -6.03
N TRP A 225 9.46 12.26 -7.15
CA TRP A 225 8.87 11.01 -7.63
C TRP A 225 9.93 9.91 -7.81
N GLY A 226 11.11 10.29 -8.26
CA GLY A 226 12.28 9.42 -8.35
C GLY A 226 13.55 10.24 -8.53
N PRO A 227 14.72 9.61 -8.54
CA PRO A 227 16.01 10.29 -8.71
C PRO A 227 16.10 11.08 -10.02
N GLY A 228 15.47 10.60 -11.08
CA GLY A 228 15.43 11.24 -12.39
C GLY A 228 14.40 12.38 -12.52
N TYR A 229 13.63 12.66 -11.46
CA TYR A 229 12.53 13.64 -11.49
C TYR A 229 12.85 14.88 -10.64
N VAL A 230 12.18 15.99 -10.97
CA VAL A 230 12.24 17.25 -10.20
C VAL A 230 10.90 17.59 -9.53
N THR A 231 9.83 16.88 -9.85
CA THR A 231 8.53 17.01 -9.20
C THR A 231 8.47 16.17 -7.92
N LYS A 232 7.89 16.72 -6.84
CA LYS A 232 7.68 16.01 -5.58
C LYS A 232 6.21 15.60 -5.49
N HIS A 233 5.96 14.31 -5.34
CA HIS A 233 4.61 13.74 -5.43
C HIS A 233 4.07 13.34 -4.06
N SER A 234 2.74 13.36 -3.92
CA SER A 234 2.08 12.79 -2.73
C SER A 234 2.40 11.31 -2.56
N CYS A 235 2.50 10.56 -3.68
CA CYS A 235 2.80 9.13 -3.65
C CYS A 235 4.24 8.80 -3.23
N SER A 236 5.20 9.73 -3.37
CA SER A 236 6.57 9.55 -2.92
C SER A 236 6.87 10.21 -1.56
N ASN A 237 5.85 10.56 -0.80
CA ASN A 237 5.98 11.15 0.53
C ASN A 237 5.01 10.52 1.54
N GLY A 238 3.69 10.46 1.24
CA GLY A 238 2.69 9.90 2.16
C GLY A 238 2.93 8.45 2.56
N PRO A 239 3.20 7.54 1.64
CA PRO A 239 3.30 6.11 1.92
C PRO A 239 4.43 5.71 2.87
N ILE A 240 5.53 6.46 2.93
CA ILE A 240 6.66 6.13 3.81
C ILE A 240 6.38 6.43 5.28
N ILE A 241 5.37 7.24 5.62
CA ILE A 241 5.11 7.70 7.00
C ILE A 241 4.78 6.52 7.91
N THR A 242 3.83 5.67 7.53
CA THR A 242 3.44 4.47 8.31
C THR A 242 4.62 3.51 8.51
N PRO A 243 5.37 3.09 7.48
CA PRO A 243 6.57 2.26 7.68
C PRO A 243 7.62 2.87 8.62
N LEU A 244 7.83 4.19 8.56
CA LEU A 244 8.73 4.88 9.48
C LEU A 244 8.24 4.82 10.94
N VAL A 245 6.93 4.95 11.17
CA VAL A 245 6.35 4.77 12.52
C VAL A 245 6.50 3.32 12.98
N GLU A 246 6.31 2.34 12.11
CA GLU A 246 6.48 0.94 12.45
C GLU A 246 7.95 0.59 12.74
N LEU A 247 8.91 1.14 11.99
CA LEU A 247 10.34 1.02 12.28
C LEU A 247 10.69 1.68 13.62
N TYR A 248 10.11 2.85 13.93
CA TYR A 248 10.23 3.46 15.27
C TYR A 248 9.78 2.48 16.36
N GLU A 249 8.63 1.82 16.22
CA GLU A 249 8.14 0.86 17.21
C GLU A 249 9.06 -0.36 17.38
N ILE A 250 9.62 -0.85 16.26
CA ILE A 250 10.58 -1.96 16.27
C ILE A 250 11.85 -1.61 17.07
N TYR A 251 12.31 -0.36 16.97
CA TYR A 251 13.55 0.13 17.61
C TYR A 251 13.32 0.88 18.93
N ARG A 252 12.07 1.16 19.29
CA ARG A 252 11.73 1.87 20.53
C ARG A 252 12.32 1.16 21.75
N GLY A 253 13.09 1.92 22.56
CA GLY A 253 13.75 1.40 23.74
C GLY A 253 15.05 0.61 23.48
N LYS A 254 15.49 0.47 22.22
CA LYS A 254 16.75 -0.15 21.86
C LYS A 254 17.86 0.90 21.72
N ALA A 255 19.11 0.44 21.76
CA ALA A 255 20.31 1.27 21.67
C ALA A 255 20.85 1.38 20.23
N ASP A 256 20.21 0.74 19.27
CA ASP A 256 20.63 0.75 17.87
C ASP A 256 20.71 2.17 17.32
N GLU A 257 21.83 2.50 16.67
CA GLU A 257 22.12 3.81 16.10
C GLU A 257 22.19 3.75 14.57
N ILE A 258 21.96 4.91 13.95
CA ILE A 258 22.15 5.15 12.53
C ILE A 258 22.95 6.42 12.33
N THR A 259 23.87 6.40 11.37
CA THR A 259 24.60 7.58 10.90
C THR A 259 24.10 7.96 9.52
N TYR A 260 23.69 9.21 9.36
CA TYR A 260 23.20 9.77 8.11
C TYR A 260 23.80 11.16 7.88
N ARG A 261 23.57 11.74 6.70
CA ARG A 261 24.15 13.02 6.33
C ARG A 261 23.11 14.12 6.23
N LYS A 262 23.55 15.34 6.58
CA LYS A 262 22.79 16.58 6.46
C LYS A 262 23.59 17.63 5.70
N VAL A 263 22.92 18.71 5.32
CA VAL A 263 23.52 19.89 4.71
C VAL A 263 23.36 21.07 5.66
N ASP A 264 24.43 21.80 5.95
CA ASP A 264 24.37 23.03 6.75
C ASP A 264 24.01 24.27 5.90
N LEU A 265 23.87 25.42 6.54
CA LEU A 265 23.52 26.69 5.88
C LEU A 265 24.55 27.15 4.83
N ASN A 266 25.77 26.68 4.92
CA ASN A 266 26.86 26.99 3.98
C ASN A 266 26.98 25.96 2.86
N GLY A 267 26.07 24.98 2.82
CA GLY A 267 26.09 23.90 1.85
C GLY A 267 27.08 22.78 2.17
N LYS A 268 27.71 22.78 3.34
CA LYS A 268 28.61 21.72 3.75
C LYS A 268 27.85 20.49 4.24
N ARG A 269 28.29 19.32 3.77
CA ARG A 269 27.72 18.02 4.18
C ARG A 269 28.45 17.53 5.45
N TYR A 270 27.66 17.06 6.43
CA TYR A 270 28.19 16.53 7.69
C TYR A 270 27.37 15.33 8.18
N GLU A 271 28.01 14.48 8.97
CA GLU A 271 27.37 13.28 9.51
C GLU A 271 26.71 13.58 10.86
N VAL A 272 25.57 12.93 11.07
CA VAL A 272 24.81 12.93 12.32
C VAL A 272 24.55 11.48 12.70
N THR A 273 24.82 11.15 13.97
CA THR A 273 24.49 9.84 14.53
C THR A 273 23.42 10.02 15.58
N GLN A 274 22.35 9.22 15.49
CA GLN A 274 21.28 9.19 16.48
C GLN A 274 20.70 7.79 16.61
N LYS A 275 19.87 7.57 17.64
CA LYS A 275 19.16 6.29 17.79
C LYS A 275 18.23 6.07 16.60
N LYS A 276 18.19 4.84 16.08
CA LYS A 276 17.29 4.46 14.97
C LYS A 276 15.83 4.83 15.27
N ALA A 277 15.34 4.61 16.49
CA ALA A 277 13.99 4.98 16.86
C ALA A 277 13.71 6.49 16.65
N ASP A 278 14.59 7.34 17.16
CA ASP A 278 14.44 8.78 17.04
C ASP A 278 14.51 9.22 15.56
N TYR A 279 15.47 8.66 14.81
CA TYR A 279 15.62 8.91 13.37
C TYR A 279 14.34 8.64 12.58
N TYR A 280 13.76 7.43 12.75
CA TYR A 280 12.54 7.06 12.01
C TYR A 280 11.34 7.93 12.41
N LEU A 281 11.15 8.20 13.71
CA LEU A 281 10.04 9.03 14.15
C LEU A 281 10.19 10.49 13.70
N ASP A 282 11.40 11.04 13.71
CA ASP A 282 11.67 12.40 13.25
C ASP A 282 11.39 12.53 11.76
N PHE A 283 11.81 11.56 10.93
CA PHE A 283 11.49 11.57 9.51
C PHE A 283 10.00 11.37 9.24
N ALA A 284 9.31 10.49 9.97
CA ALA A 284 7.85 10.35 9.86
C ALA A 284 7.13 11.69 10.08
N LYS A 285 7.51 12.43 11.12
CA LYS A 285 6.97 13.76 11.43
C LYS A 285 7.32 14.80 10.36
N LYS A 286 8.56 14.79 9.87
CA LYS A 286 9.03 15.74 8.83
C LYS A 286 8.27 15.54 7.52
N VAL A 287 8.18 14.30 7.04
CA VAL A 287 7.50 13.97 5.79
C VAL A 287 6.01 14.30 5.89
N TYR A 288 5.37 13.93 7.01
CA TYR A 288 3.97 14.27 7.27
C TYR A 288 3.73 15.78 7.25
N ALA A 289 4.53 16.55 7.99
CA ALA A 289 4.41 18.00 8.08
C ALA A 289 4.63 18.67 6.71
N TRP A 290 5.61 18.18 5.94
CA TRP A 290 5.91 18.69 4.60
C TRP A 290 4.73 18.47 3.65
N GLN A 291 4.22 17.25 3.55
CA GLN A 291 3.11 16.94 2.64
C GLN A 291 1.84 17.71 3.03
N LYS A 292 1.53 17.79 4.33
CA LYS A 292 0.41 18.57 4.84
C LYS A 292 0.54 20.06 4.45
N LYS A 293 1.74 20.62 4.57
CA LYS A 293 2.00 22.05 4.28
C LYS A 293 1.88 22.37 2.80
N TYR A 294 2.43 21.52 1.93
CA TYR A 294 2.63 21.85 0.52
C TYR A 294 1.60 21.24 -0.42
N LEU A 295 0.95 20.13 -0.05
CA LEU A 295 0.09 19.37 -0.94
C LEU A 295 -1.39 19.29 -0.50
N LYS A 296 -1.74 19.75 0.72
CA LYS A 296 -3.17 19.80 1.13
C LYS A 296 -3.89 20.88 0.33
N ASN A 297 -5.04 20.52 -0.27
CA ASN A 297 -5.85 21.43 -1.07
C ASN A 297 -7.02 22.06 -0.28
N GLY A 298 -7.81 22.90 -0.96
CA GLY A 298 -8.97 23.59 -0.35
C GLY A 298 -10.12 22.67 0.06
N ASP A 299 -10.22 21.45 -0.51
CA ASP A 299 -11.19 20.43 -0.12
C ASP A 299 -10.74 19.62 1.11
N GLY A 300 -9.54 19.87 1.60
CA GLY A 300 -8.96 19.19 2.74
C GLY A 300 -8.40 17.79 2.43
N VAL A 301 -8.22 17.46 1.14
CA VAL A 301 -7.52 16.30 0.63
C VAL A 301 -6.21 16.72 -0.06
N TYR A 302 -5.52 15.83 -0.77
CA TYR A 302 -4.17 16.11 -1.24
C TYR A 302 -4.09 16.18 -2.77
N TYR A 303 -3.41 17.20 -3.30
CA TYR A 303 -2.96 17.26 -4.70
C TYR A 303 -2.01 16.12 -5.03
N ASP A 304 -1.89 15.79 -6.30
CA ASP A 304 -0.98 14.75 -6.77
C ASP A 304 0.49 15.14 -6.59
N LEU A 305 0.86 16.36 -7.00
CA LEU A 305 2.25 16.78 -7.02
C LEU A 305 2.43 18.28 -6.78
N ILE A 306 3.67 18.65 -6.49
CA ILE A 306 4.18 20.02 -6.59
C ILE A 306 5.39 20.03 -7.54
N GLY A 307 5.39 20.98 -8.46
CA GLY A 307 6.48 21.18 -9.39
C GLY A 307 7.69 21.85 -8.78
N ALA A 308 8.77 21.92 -9.52
CA ALA A 308 9.96 22.68 -9.21
C ALA A 308 10.49 23.36 -10.47
N ASP A 309 11.38 24.32 -10.31
CA ASP A 309 12.05 24.96 -11.44
C ASP A 309 12.92 23.97 -12.19
N GLY A 310 12.80 23.94 -13.51
CA GLY A 310 13.54 23.04 -14.40
C GLY A 310 12.85 21.72 -14.68
N ASN A 311 13.36 21.01 -15.69
CA ASN A 311 12.79 19.75 -16.18
C ASN A 311 13.66 18.53 -15.86
N ASN A 312 14.90 18.77 -15.41
CA ASN A 312 15.87 17.71 -15.08
C ASN A 312 16.59 18.03 -13.77
N PRO A 313 17.05 17.00 -13.04
CA PRO A 313 17.90 17.20 -11.87
C PRO A 313 19.13 18.07 -12.18
N ALA A 314 19.36 19.08 -11.36
CA ALA A 314 20.54 19.92 -11.44
C ALA A 314 21.55 19.50 -10.36
N TYR A 315 22.83 19.80 -10.61
CA TYR A 315 23.92 19.43 -9.73
C TYR A 315 24.77 20.66 -9.39
N GLU A 316 25.48 20.60 -8.27
CA GLU A 316 26.42 21.60 -7.80
C GLU A 316 27.69 20.93 -7.30
N THR A 317 28.81 21.64 -7.36
CA THR A 317 30.10 21.14 -6.83
C THR A 317 30.46 21.95 -5.59
N VAL A 318 30.64 21.25 -4.47
CA VAL A 318 31.09 21.82 -3.18
C VAL A 318 32.32 21.08 -2.74
N ASP A 319 33.41 21.81 -2.49
CA ASP A 319 34.72 21.25 -2.08
C ASP A 319 35.19 20.10 -3.01
N GLY A 320 34.98 20.26 -4.32
CA GLY A 320 35.37 19.26 -5.34
C GLY A 320 34.47 18.04 -5.47
N THR A 321 33.41 17.93 -4.70
CA THR A 321 32.44 16.83 -4.75
C THR A 321 31.12 17.30 -5.37
N THR A 322 30.57 16.50 -6.29
CA THR A 322 29.30 16.80 -6.95
C THR A 322 28.12 16.28 -6.12
N TYR A 323 27.10 17.12 -5.95
CA TYR A 323 25.86 16.81 -5.23
C TYR A 323 24.66 17.25 -6.05
N ARG A 324 23.51 16.62 -5.82
CA ARG A 324 22.23 17.11 -6.36
C ARG A 324 21.89 18.46 -5.73
N LYS A 325 21.47 19.39 -6.57
CA LYS A 325 21.06 20.72 -6.12
C LYS A 325 19.62 20.68 -5.58
N GLY A 326 19.37 21.40 -4.49
CA GLY A 326 18.05 21.54 -3.90
C GLY A 326 17.06 22.25 -4.83
N LEU A 327 15.80 21.88 -4.74
CA LEU A 327 14.75 22.34 -5.64
C LEU A 327 14.00 23.56 -5.11
N ALA A 328 13.74 24.52 -5.99
CA ALA A 328 12.77 25.59 -5.74
C ALA A 328 11.37 25.09 -6.14
N LEU A 329 10.44 25.13 -5.18
CA LEU A 329 9.08 24.63 -5.41
C LEU A 329 8.23 25.70 -6.10
N THR A 330 7.32 25.26 -6.99
CA THR A 330 6.32 26.10 -7.64
C THR A 330 4.97 26.01 -6.93
N SER A 331 3.89 25.68 -7.63
CA SER A 331 2.56 25.51 -7.04
C SER A 331 2.12 24.04 -7.10
N PRO A 332 1.36 23.55 -6.11
CA PRO A 332 0.79 22.22 -6.16
C PRO A 332 -0.24 22.11 -7.28
N SER A 333 -0.37 20.93 -7.85
CA SER A 333 -1.27 20.65 -8.97
C SER A 333 -1.61 19.15 -9.08
N GLY A 334 -2.39 18.81 -10.09
CA GLY A 334 -2.81 17.46 -10.40
C GLY A 334 -4.13 17.08 -9.73
N ARG A 335 -4.67 15.94 -10.14
CA ARG A 335 -5.91 15.37 -9.62
C ARG A 335 -5.67 14.87 -8.19
N SER A 336 -6.62 15.11 -7.29
CA SER A 336 -6.59 14.47 -5.97
C SER A 336 -7.03 13.01 -6.10
N TYR A 337 -6.07 12.10 -6.01
CA TYR A 337 -6.34 10.66 -5.98
C TYR A 337 -6.59 10.20 -4.55
N SER A 338 -7.44 9.17 -4.39
CA SER A 338 -7.83 8.65 -3.08
C SER A 338 -6.65 8.12 -2.27
N TYR A 339 -5.68 7.46 -2.90
CA TYR A 339 -4.49 6.91 -2.23
C TYR A 339 -3.57 7.98 -1.60
N ASN A 340 -3.52 9.19 -2.16
CA ASN A 340 -2.76 10.30 -1.59
C ASN A 340 -3.29 10.69 -0.20
N SER A 341 -4.62 10.68 -0.06
CA SER A 341 -5.27 10.91 1.23
C SER A 341 -5.20 9.68 2.14
N GLY A 342 -5.29 8.48 1.58
CA GLY A 342 -5.18 7.22 2.32
C GLY A 342 -3.84 7.06 3.04
N GLY A 343 -2.72 7.34 2.35
CA GLY A 343 -1.38 7.32 2.95
C GLY A 343 -1.22 8.34 4.08
N MET A 344 -1.72 9.56 3.88
CA MET A 344 -1.69 10.61 4.91
C MET A 344 -2.61 10.32 6.09
N LEU A 345 -3.74 9.66 5.84
CA LEU A 345 -4.69 9.25 6.88
C LEU A 345 -4.09 8.16 7.76
N SER A 346 -3.49 7.12 7.17
CA SER A 346 -2.73 6.10 7.90
C SER A 346 -1.59 6.73 8.70
N GLY A 347 -0.81 7.63 8.07
CA GLY A 347 0.29 8.32 8.71
C GLY A 347 -0.12 9.17 9.91
N SER A 348 -1.23 9.93 9.82
CA SER A 348 -1.72 10.74 10.95
C SER A 348 -2.24 9.89 12.10
N ALA A 349 -2.97 8.82 11.79
CA ALA A 349 -3.47 7.86 12.79
C ALA A 349 -2.32 7.19 13.54
N ASP A 350 -1.29 6.74 12.82
CA ASP A 350 -0.11 6.09 13.40
C ASP A 350 0.75 7.06 14.21
N LEU A 351 0.97 8.28 13.72
CA LEU A 351 1.66 9.31 14.48
C LEU A 351 0.92 9.65 15.79
N TYR A 352 -0.42 9.75 15.75
CA TYR A 352 -1.19 9.91 17.00
C TYR A 352 -1.04 8.71 17.93
N ARG A 353 -1.11 7.49 17.39
CA ARG A 353 -1.00 6.25 18.16
C ARG A 353 0.29 6.17 18.98
N VAL A 354 1.41 6.59 18.40
CA VAL A 354 2.71 6.49 19.07
C VAL A 354 3.12 7.74 19.86
N THR A 355 2.67 8.95 19.47
CA THR A 355 3.07 10.20 20.11
C THR A 355 2.05 10.76 21.09
N ARG A 356 0.76 10.44 20.92
CA ARG A 356 -0.37 11.03 21.65
C ARG A 356 -0.52 12.54 21.46
N ILE A 357 0.08 13.12 20.42
CA ILE A 357 -0.04 14.53 20.11
C ILE A 357 -1.42 14.80 19.48
N GLY A 358 -2.24 15.63 20.14
CA GLY A 358 -3.65 15.86 19.78
C GLY A 358 -3.87 16.44 18.39
N SER A 359 -2.90 17.16 17.80
CA SER A 359 -3.03 17.66 16.44
C SER A 359 -3.12 16.55 15.40
N TYR A 360 -2.40 15.42 15.58
CA TYR A 360 -2.53 14.27 14.67
C TYR A 360 -3.91 13.62 14.76
N LEU A 361 -4.51 13.54 15.95
CA LEU A 361 -5.89 13.05 16.09
C LEU A 361 -6.89 13.96 15.36
N ASN A 362 -6.73 15.26 15.50
CA ASN A 362 -7.60 16.23 14.82
C ASN A 362 -7.44 16.13 13.30
N ASP A 363 -6.21 16.00 12.82
CA ASP A 363 -5.92 15.79 11.40
C ASP A 363 -6.53 14.48 10.89
N THR A 364 -6.44 13.39 11.66
CA THR A 364 -7.05 12.10 11.33
C THR A 364 -8.56 12.23 11.15
N LYS A 365 -9.24 12.87 12.10
CA LYS A 365 -10.70 13.09 12.03
C LYS A 365 -11.09 13.96 10.83
N GLU A 366 -10.43 15.09 10.68
CA GLU A 366 -10.69 16.03 9.58
C GLU A 366 -10.47 15.36 8.21
N LEU A 367 -9.34 14.65 8.04
CA LEU A 367 -9.04 14.00 6.77
C LEU A 367 -9.97 12.83 6.48
N THR A 368 -10.41 12.07 7.50
CA THR A 368 -11.43 11.04 7.33
C THR A 368 -12.71 11.62 6.78
N ASP A 369 -13.23 12.71 7.39
CA ASP A 369 -14.46 13.35 6.97
C ASP A 369 -14.34 13.94 5.54
N ASN A 370 -13.23 14.62 5.27
CA ASN A 370 -12.98 15.24 3.97
C ASN A 370 -12.79 14.20 2.86
N SER A 371 -12.00 13.16 3.09
CA SER A 371 -11.77 12.11 2.08
C SER A 371 -13.04 11.32 1.78
N PHE A 372 -13.86 11.02 2.79
CA PHE A 372 -15.15 10.38 2.57
C PHE A 372 -16.09 11.27 1.76
N ARG A 373 -16.19 12.55 2.08
CA ARG A 373 -17.00 13.53 1.34
C ARG A 373 -16.54 13.69 -0.12
N VAL A 374 -15.23 13.62 -0.38
CA VAL A 374 -14.66 13.88 -1.72
C VAL A 374 -14.68 12.62 -2.60
N PHE A 375 -14.38 11.46 -2.04
CA PHE A 375 -14.16 10.24 -2.84
C PHE A 375 -15.34 9.27 -2.85
N ALA A 376 -16.21 9.29 -1.83
CA ALA A 376 -17.43 8.49 -1.80
C ALA A 376 -18.61 9.29 -2.35
N THR A 377 -19.13 8.89 -3.51
CA THR A 377 -20.25 9.57 -4.15
C THR A 377 -21.57 8.83 -3.92
N LYS A 378 -22.64 9.61 -3.62
CA LYS A 378 -24.03 9.11 -3.59
C LYS A 378 -24.62 8.93 -4.99
N ASP A 379 -23.99 9.52 -6.01
CA ASP A 379 -24.34 9.30 -7.42
C ASP A 379 -23.81 7.93 -7.86
N SER A 380 -24.44 6.91 -7.32
CA SER A 380 -24.14 5.50 -7.54
C SER A 380 -25.20 4.87 -8.42
N PRO A 381 -24.88 3.88 -9.27
CA PRO A 381 -25.85 3.14 -10.06
C PRO A 381 -26.88 2.37 -9.21
N LEU A 382 -26.61 2.22 -7.91
CA LEU A 382 -27.49 1.53 -6.96
C LEU A 382 -27.89 2.45 -5.81
N GLU A 383 -29.20 2.58 -5.60
CA GLU A 383 -29.73 3.35 -4.48
C GLU A 383 -29.25 2.78 -3.13
N GLY A 384 -28.79 3.66 -2.25
CA GLY A 384 -28.29 3.29 -0.92
C GLY A 384 -26.84 2.78 -0.89
N TYR A 385 -26.13 2.83 -2.02
CA TYR A 385 -24.70 2.52 -2.13
C TYR A 385 -23.90 3.79 -2.39
N TYR A 386 -22.65 3.79 -1.96
CA TYR A 386 -21.67 4.82 -2.36
C TYR A 386 -20.79 4.28 -3.47
N GLY A 387 -20.62 5.08 -4.53
CA GLY A 387 -19.66 4.79 -5.60
C GLY A 387 -18.29 5.37 -5.29
N TYR A 388 -17.25 4.71 -5.78
CA TYR A 388 -15.89 5.20 -5.81
C TYR A 388 -15.38 5.22 -7.25
N ALA A 389 -14.41 6.10 -7.57
CA ALA A 389 -13.82 6.13 -8.89
C ALA A 389 -13.19 4.77 -9.25
N VAL A 390 -13.33 4.35 -10.52
CA VAL A 390 -12.82 3.07 -11.05
C VAL A 390 -11.98 3.24 -12.31
N ASP A 391 -11.80 4.47 -12.79
CA ASP A 391 -10.96 4.79 -13.95
C ASP A 391 -9.47 4.66 -13.60
N GLY A 392 -8.65 4.26 -14.56
CA GLY A 392 -7.21 4.07 -14.36
C GLY A 392 -6.92 3.06 -13.25
N PHE A 393 -6.11 3.45 -12.27
CA PHE A 393 -5.71 2.62 -11.13
C PHE A 393 -6.56 2.84 -9.87
N ASN A 394 -7.66 3.57 -9.97
CA ASN A 394 -8.49 3.92 -8.82
C ASN A 394 -8.99 2.72 -8.00
N PRO A 395 -9.26 1.51 -8.53
CA PRO A 395 -9.59 0.38 -7.68
C PRO A 395 -8.52 0.07 -6.63
N TRP A 396 -7.24 0.12 -6.99
CA TRP A 396 -6.17 -0.04 -6.01
C TRP A 396 -5.96 1.24 -5.16
N PHE A 397 -6.15 2.44 -5.73
CA PHE A 397 -6.08 3.68 -4.96
C PHE A 397 -7.13 3.70 -3.83
N ASN A 398 -8.29 3.12 -4.07
CA ASN A 398 -9.35 3.00 -3.08
C ASN A 398 -8.99 2.00 -1.97
N ASP A 399 -8.26 0.92 -2.27
CA ASP A 399 -7.71 0.01 -1.25
C ASP A 399 -6.77 0.74 -0.29
N VAL A 400 -5.88 1.60 -0.79
CA VAL A 400 -5.03 2.44 0.06
C VAL A 400 -5.85 3.44 0.89
N LEU A 401 -6.91 4.02 0.35
CA LEU A 401 -7.83 4.86 1.11
C LEU A 401 -8.52 4.06 2.21
N MET A 402 -8.98 2.86 1.90
CA MET A 402 -9.61 1.96 2.86
C MET A 402 -8.64 1.57 4.00
N THR A 403 -7.36 1.36 3.69
CA THR A 403 -6.30 1.16 4.71
C THR A 403 -6.24 2.35 5.68
N GLY A 404 -6.36 3.57 5.16
CA GLY A 404 -6.45 4.79 5.97
C GLY A 404 -7.68 4.81 6.88
N TYR A 405 -8.85 4.42 6.37
CA TYR A 405 -10.07 4.28 7.18
C TYR A 405 -9.93 3.19 8.24
N ALA A 406 -9.32 2.06 7.92
CA ALA A 406 -9.06 0.99 8.91
C ALA A 406 -8.12 1.45 10.03
N ALA A 407 -7.09 2.24 9.72
CA ALA A 407 -6.23 2.87 10.72
C ALA A 407 -6.96 3.88 11.60
N SER A 408 -8.03 4.51 11.10
CA SER A 408 -8.80 5.57 11.76
C SER A 408 -10.06 5.05 12.47
N ALA A 409 -10.42 3.79 12.34
CA ALA A 409 -11.70 3.22 12.78
C ALA A 409 -12.00 3.43 14.28
N GLY A 410 -10.95 3.46 15.13
CA GLY A 410 -11.09 3.75 16.56
C GLY A 410 -11.16 5.24 16.93
N PHE A 411 -11.04 6.17 15.97
CA PHE A 411 -10.90 7.59 16.22
C PHE A 411 -12.09 8.43 15.75
N THR A 412 -12.86 7.94 14.78
CA THR A 412 -14.00 8.67 14.20
C THR A 412 -15.07 7.73 13.66
N PRO A 413 -16.37 8.03 13.89
CA PRO A 413 -17.48 7.25 13.34
C PRO A 413 -17.49 7.23 11.81
N THR A 414 -17.02 8.29 11.16
CA THR A 414 -16.97 8.37 9.70
C THR A 414 -16.09 7.28 9.10
N ALA A 415 -15.01 6.88 9.79
CA ALA A 415 -14.16 5.77 9.33
C ALA A 415 -14.93 4.45 9.29
N THR A 416 -15.73 4.16 10.31
CA THR A 416 -16.60 2.97 10.34
C THR A 416 -17.64 3.02 9.21
N THR A 417 -18.29 4.17 9.01
CA THR A 417 -19.23 4.37 7.89
C THR A 417 -18.54 4.14 6.55
N ALA A 418 -17.34 4.64 6.35
CA ALA A 418 -16.58 4.46 5.13
C ALA A 418 -16.26 2.97 4.88
N LEU A 419 -15.76 2.26 5.89
CA LEU A 419 -15.51 0.81 5.81
C LEU A 419 -16.78 0.01 5.47
N ASP A 420 -17.93 0.37 6.04
CA ASP A 420 -19.22 -0.26 5.72
C ASP A 420 -19.60 -0.05 4.25
N THR A 421 -19.22 1.06 3.62
CA THR A 421 -19.48 1.26 2.19
C THR A 421 -18.64 0.34 1.32
N PHE A 422 -17.37 0.09 1.68
CA PHE A 422 -16.52 -0.89 1.01
C PHE A 422 -17.07 -2.31 1.18
N GLN A 423 -17.43 -2.71 2.41
CA GLN A 423 -18.06 -4.00 2.67
C GLN A 423 -19.30 -4.21 1.79
N LYS A 424 -20.21 -3.24 1.75
CA LYS A 424 -21.42 -3.32 0.93
C LYS A 424 -21.12 -3.50 -0.56
N ASN A 425 -20.15 -2.76 -1.09
CA ASN A 425 -19.79 -2.83 -2.50
C ASN A 425 -19.17 -4.19 -2.85
N LEU A 426 -18.25 -4.68 -2.02
CA LEU A 426 -17.62 -5.98 -2.20
C LEU A 426 -18.65 -7.11 -2.11
N ASP A 427 -19.54 -7.09 -1.10
CA ASP A 427 -20.58 -8.11 -0.91
C ASP A 427 -21.59 -8.11 -2.05
N TYR A 428 -21.95 -6.94 -2.55
CA TYR A 428 -22.81 -6.83 -3.72
C TYR A 428 -22.16 -7.44 -4.96
N ALA A 429 -20.89 -7.13 -5.22
CA ALA A 429 -20.17 -7.69 -6.35
C ALA A 429 -19.96 -9.20 -6.21
N TRP A 430 -19.64 -9.67 -5.00
CA TRP A 430 -19.54 -11.10 -4.72
C TRP A 430 -20.83 -11.85 -5.04
N ALA A 431 -21.96 -11.34 -4.57
CA ALA A 431 -23.26 -12.01 -4.75
C ALA A 431 -23.77 -11.97 -6.19
N ASN A 432 -23.46 -10.90 -6.95
CA ASN A 432 -24.07 -10.67 -8.26
C ASN A 432 -23.11 -10.88 -9.45
N PHE A 433 -21.81 -10.73 -9.26
CA PHE A 433 -20.87 -10.62 -10.37
C PHE A 433 -19.67 -11.57 -10.29
N MET A 434 -19.50 -12.32 -9.20
CA MET A 434 -18.39 -13.27 -9.05
C MET A 434 -18.32 -14.21 -10.25
N LYS A 435 -17.17 -14.26 -10.91
CA LYS A 435 -16.96 -15.12 -12.07
C LYS A 435 -15.55 -15.70 -12.08
N GLY A 436 -15.45 -17.02 -11.98
CA GLY A 436 -14.14 -17.71 -11.96
C GLY A 436 -13.21 -17.25 -10.84
N GLY A 437 -13.75 -16.88 -9.68
CA GLY A 437 -12.98 -16.35 -8.56
C GLY A 437 -12.51 -14.90 -8.75
N THR A 438 -13.12 -14.15 -9.67
CA THR A 438 -12.73 -12.78 -10.02
C THR A 438 -13.93 -11.85 -9.91
N LEU A 439 -13.74 -10.65 -9.38
CA LEU A 439 -14.73 -9.57 -9.32
C LEU A 439 -14.47 -8.56 -10.45
N PRO A 440 -15.51 -7.83 -10.93
CA PRO A 440 -15.35 -6.82 -11.97
C PRO A 440 -14.63 -5.56 -11.44
N VAL A 441 -14.09 -4.76 -12.35
CA VAL A 441 -13.46 -3.46 -12.02
C VAL A 441 -14.45 -2.52 -11.32
N ASN A 442 -15.71 -2.48 -11.81
CA ASN A 442 -16.77 -1.73 -11.15
C ASN A 442 -17.68 -2.69 -10.37
N LEU A 443 -17.56 -2.67 -9.05
CA LEU A 443 -18.26 -3.56 -8.13
C LEU A 443 -19.78 -3.38 -8.13
N LEU A 444 -20.29 -2.22 -8.59
CA LEU A 444 -21.73 -1.89 -8.57
C LEU A 444 -22.39 -2.02 -9.95
N VAL A 445 -21.61 -2.08 -11.03
CA VAL A 445 -22.10 -2.19 -12.42
C VAL A 445 -21.91 -3.60 -12.98
N GLY A 446 -20.82 -4.28 -12.60
CA GLY A 446 -20.52 -5.63 -13.05
C GLY A 446 -19.80 -5.68 -14.39
N TRP A 447 -20.01 -6.80 -15.11
CA TRP A 447 -19.31 -7.10 -16.36
C TRP A 447 -19.98 -6.45 -17.58
N SER A 448 -19.15 -6.03 -18.55
CA SER A 448 -19.62 -5.53 -19.85
C SER A 448 -20.32 -6.64 -20.65
N GLN A 449 -21.32 -6.25 -21.46
CA GLN A 449 -21.95 -7.15 -22.43
C GLN A 449 -20.97 -7.56 -23.56
N THR A 450 -19.96 -6.76 -23.84
CA THR A 450 -18.91 -7.09 -24.80
C THR A 450 -17.81 -7.91 -24.12
N ALA A 451 -17.69 -9.19 -24.48
CA ALA A 451 -16.80 -10.13 -23.80
C ALA A 451 -15.33 -9.64 -23.71
N SER A 452 -14.80 -9.04 -24.77
CA SER A 452 -13.42 -8.52 -24.81
C SER A 452 -13.13 -7.37 -23.85
N ASN A 453 -14.17 -6.66 -23.38
CA ASN A 453 -14.02 -5.51 -22.48
C ASN A 453 -13.93 -5.89 -21.00
N ASN A 454 -14.00 -7.20 -20.68
CA ASN A 454 -14.08 -7.70 -19.31
C ASN A 454 -12.70 -8.14 -18.79
N LYS A 455 -11.66 -7.39 -19.10
CA LYS A 455 -10.35 -7.67 -18.53
C LYS A 455 -10.16 -6.93 -17.21
N ILE A 456 -9.52 -7.60 -16.27
CA ILE A 456 -9.15 -7.04 -14.97
C ILE A 456 -7.63 -7.09 -14.82
N GLU A 457 -7.07 -6.05 -14.21
CA GLU A 457 -5.67 -6.02 -13.82
C GLU A 457 -5.41 -6.92 -12.61
N ALA A 458 -4.25 -7.58 -12.57
CA ALA A 458 -3.82 -8.39 -11.44
C ALA A 458 -3.93 -7.63 -10.12
N MET A 459 -3.44 -6.39 -10.09
CA MET A 459 -3.44 -5.57 -8.88
C MET A 459 -4.84 -5.28 -8.33
N PHE A 460 -5.89 -5.23 -9.16
CA PHE A 460 -7.26 -5.04 -8.67
C PHE A 460 -7.81 -6.31 -8.01
N SER A 461 -7.49 -7.47 -8.56
CA SER A 461 -7.86 -8.76 -7.96
C SER A 461 -7.20 -8.93 -6.58
N PHE A 462 -5.93 -8.52 -6.43
CA PHE A 462 -5.23 -8.54 -5.16
C PHE A 462 -5.73 -7.46 -4.20
N ALA A 463 -6.08 -6.26 -4.70
CA ALA A 463 -6.68 -5.21 -3.88
C ALA A 463 -7.99 -5.68 -3.23
N TYR A 464 -8.90 -6.29 -3.98
CA TYR A 464 -10.15 -6.81 -3.41
C TYR A 464 -9.93 -7.92 -2.39
N ALA A 465 -8.90 -8.76 -2.59
CA ALA A 465 -8.50 -9.73 -1.58
C ALA A 465 -7.96 -9.06 -0.30
N SER A 466 -7.14 -8.02 -0.45
CA SER A 466 -6.62 -7.20 0.65
C SER A 466 -7.74 -6.51 1.40
N GLU A 467 -8.69 -5.88 0.69
CA GLU A 467 -9.86 -5.21 1.27
C GLU A 467 -10.69 -6.16 2.15
N TYR A 468 -11.04 -7.35 1.66
CA TYR A 468 -11.74 -8.34 2.48
C TYR A 468 -10.94 -8.80 3.70
N ALA A 469 -9.64 -9.02 3.56
CA ALA A 469 -8.79 -9.39 4.69
C ALA A 469 -8.69 -8.26 5.73
N MET A 470 -8.62 -7.00 5.29
CA MET A 470 -8.67 -5.84 6.18
C MET A 470 -10.00 -5.73 6.91
N LEU A 471 -11.14 -5.93 6.23
CA LEU A 471 -12.45 -5.93 6.86
C LEU A 471 -12.53 -6.98 7.95
N ALA A 472 -12.09 -8.21 7.67
CA ALA A 472 -12.01 -9.27 8.68
C ALA A 472 -11.20 -8.84 9.91
N ASN A 473 -10.06 -8.17 9.70
CA ASN A 473 -9.19 -7.74 10.78
C ASN A 473 -9.76 -6.56 11.58
N VAL A 474 -10.47 -5.63 10.93
CA VAL A 474 -11.15 -4.52 11.62
C VAL A 474 -12.29 -5.03 12.48
N GLN A 475 -13.14 -5.89 11.94
CA GLN A 475 -14.28 -6.49 12.66
C GLN A 475 -13.82 -7.28 13.88
N ARG A 476 -12.67 -7.95 13.81
CA ARG A 476 -12.05 -8.64 14.95
C ARG A 476 -11.59 -7.67 16.05
N LYS A 477 -10.97 -6.55 15.68
CA LYS A 477 -10.44 -5.58 16.67
C LYS A 477 -11.51 -4.96 17.55
N VAL A 478 -12.75 -5.03 17.15
CA VAL A 478 -13.91 -4.61 17.95
C VAL A 478 -14.24 -5.65 19.05
N THR A 479 -13.57 -6.87 19.05
CA THR A 479 -13.79 -7.96 20.01
C THR A 479 -12.85 -7.95 21.22
N GLU A 480 -11.75 -7.23 21.16
CA GLU A 480 -10.77 -7.08 22.25
C GLU A 480 -10.95 -5.75 23.03
#